data_73af41d5c422e8cb11c14941a1c7f27e
#
_entry.id   73af41d5c422e8cb11c14941a1c7f27e
#
_cell.length_a   1.000
_cell.length_b   1.000
_cell.length_c   1.000
_cell.angle_alpha   90.00
_cell.angle_beta   90.00
_cell.angle_gamma   90.00
#
_symmetry.space_group_name_H-M   'P 1'
#
loop_
_entity.id
_entity.type
_entity.pdbx_description
1 polymer ?
#
loop_
_entity_poly.entity_id
_entity_poly.type
_entity_poly.pdbx_seq_one_letter_code
_entity_poly.pdbx_strand_id
1 'polypeptide(L)'
;MALTKAKKAEQIDRLTHELEGSSSAIVGTFTRLTVAQDFELRKVVRGAGGRYRVLKNKLAARAARGTKVEQALQGLKGVSSVAYTSGDPVALAKALSTWTQENAEFTFKLGIIDGQLITVEEVKRLATMPSKEEIFSKLLFLINAPAQRLVTVMNAVGRDIAVVINQGVEKGKFGGAPAPAAEAAPAEAQA
;
A
#
# COMPACT_ATOMS: atom_id res chain seq x y z
N MET A 1 -26.18 -7.00 28.05
CA MET A 1 -26.37 -5.88 29.00
C MET A 1 -26.34 -4.55 28.24
N ALA A 2 -27.33 -3.68 28.50
CA ALA A 2 -27.38 -2.33 27.92
C ALA A 2 -26.32 -1.43 28.61
N LEU A 3 -25.52 -0.70 27.83
CA LEU A 3 -24.57 0.25 28.38
C LEU A 3 -25.27 1.40 29.08
N THR A 4 -24.80 1.78 30.27
CA THR A 4 -25.33 2.95 31.01
C THR A 4 -25.05 4.25 30.23
N LYS A 5 -25.84 5.31 30.52
CA LYS A 5 -25.69 6.61 29.84
C LYS A 5 -24.29 7.19 30.01
N ALA A 6 -23.68 7.07 31.19
CA ALA A 6 -22.30 7.51 31.45
C ALA A 6 -21.27 6.78 30.60
N LYS A 7 -21.32 5.44 30.51
CA LYS A 7 -20.41 4.65 29.67
C LYS A 7 -20.56 4.95 28.16
N LYS A 8 -21.77 5.34 27.72
CA LYS A 8 -21.97 5.77 26.31
C LYS A 8 -21.33 7.12 26.04
N ALA A 9 -21.43 8.07 26.98
CA ALA A 9 -20.77 9.36 26.87
C ALA A 9 -19.24 9.19 26.81
N GLU A 10 -18.68 8.43 27.75
CA GLU A 10 -17.24 8.13 27.76
C GLU A 10 -16.74 7.47 26.45
N GLN A 11 -17.53 6.57 25.86
CA GLN A 11 -17.19 5.97 24.56
C GLN A 11 -17.26 6.99 23.41
N ILE A 12 -18.19 7.92 23.43
CA ILE A 12 -18.27 8.98 22.43
C ILE A 12 -17.05 9.88 22.55
N ASP A 13 -16.73 10.36 23.75
CA ASP A 13 -15.59 11.27 23.97
C ASP A 13 -14.26 10.64 23.55
N ARG A 14 -14.04 9.36 23.89
CA ARG A 14 -12.85 8.62 23.42
C ARG A 14 -12.79 8.50 21.90
N LEU A 15 -13.92 8.19 21.26
CA LEU A 15 -13.98 8.08 19.79
C LEU A 15 -13.78 9.43 19.13
N THR A 16 -14.35 10.50 19.66
CA THR A 16 -14.15 11.86 19.13
C THR A 16 -12.68 12.23 19.16
N HIS A 17 -12.02 12.05 20.30
CA HIS A 17 -10.58 12.34 20.43
C HIS A 17 -9.71 11.51 19.48
N GLU A 18 -10.06 10.23 19.28
CA GLU A 18 -9.32 9.37 18.35
C GLU A 18 -9.55 9.74 16.87
N LEU A 19 -10.76 10.19 16.52
CA LEU A 19 -11.12 10.59 15.16
C LEU A 19 -10.63 11.99 14.80
N GLU A 20 -10.56 12.92 15.75
CA GLU A 20 -9.99 14.26 15.54
C GLU A 20 -8.52 14.20 15.12
N GLY A 21 -7.76 13.23 15.66
CA GLY A 21 -6.35 13.01 15.27
C GLY A 21 -6.15 12.22 13.98
N SER A 22 -7.22 11.73 13.33
CA SER A 22 -7.08 10.91 12.12
C SER A 22 -7.38 11.71 10.85
N SER A 23 -6.48 11.60 9.85
CA SER A 23 -6.67 12.21 8.53
C SER A 23 -7.48 11.31 7.59
N SER A 24 -7.45 10.00 7.82
CA SER A 24 -8.12 9.02 6.96
C SER A 24 -8.74 7.89 7.76
N ALA A 25 -9.88 7.39 7.25
CA ALA A 25 -10.60 6.28 7.84
C ALA A 25 -11.21 5.39 6.75
N ILE A 26 -11.09 4.08 6.92
CA ILE A 26 -11.69 3.06 6.05
C ILE A 26 -12.73 2.30 6.86
N VAL A 27 -13.95 2.28 6.35
CA VAL A 27 -15.08 1.59 6.96
C VAL A 27 -15.29 0.25 6.27
N GLY A 28 -15.30 -0.81 7.05
CA GLY A 28 -15.57 -2.17 6.59
C GLY A 28 -16.74 -2.82 7.33
N THR A 29 -17.28 -3.86 6.72
CA THR A 29 -18.21 -4.80 7.33
C THR A 29 -17.55 -6.15 7.40
N PHE A 30 -17.84 -6.89 8.45
CA PHE A 30 -17.39 -8.27 8.56
C PHE A 30 -18.54 -9.17 9.00
N THR A 31 -18.50 -10.43 8.55
CA THR A 31 -19.45 -11.48 8.91
C THR A 31 -18.68 -12.72 9.34
N ARG A 32 -19.01 -13.24 10.53
CA ARG A 32 -18.44 -14.51 11.05
C ARG A 32 -16.90 -14.54 11.21
N LEU A 33 -16.28 -13.40 11.56
CA LEU A 33 -14.84 -13.36 11.79
C LEU A 33 -14.46 -14.20 13.01
N THR A 34 -13.44 -15.04 12.90
CA THR A 34 -12.88 -15.79 14.02
C THR A 34 -12.00 -14.89 14.89
N VAL A 35 -11.79 -15.28 16.15
CA VAL A 35 -10.95 -14.51 17.08
C VAL A 35 -9.49 -14.41 16.58
N ALA A 36 -8.98 -15.47 15.96
CA ALA A 36 -7.64 -15.49 15.38
C ALA A 36 -7.50 -14.47 14.24
N GLN A 37 -8.46 -14.46 13.31
CA GLN A 37 -8.50 -13.51 12.19
C GLN A 37 -8.64 -12.04 12.66
N ASP A 38 -9.45 -11.77 13.70
CA ASP A 38 -9.54 -10.40 14.26
C ASP A 38 -8.21 -9.96 14.89
N PHE A 39 -7.51 -10.88 15.54
CA PHE A 39 -6.18 -10.60 16.10
C PHE A 39 -5.14 -10.30 15.01
N GLU A 40 -5.13 -11.10 13.94
CA GLU A 40 -4.26 -10.88 12.77
C GLU A 40 -4.57 -9.55 12.08
N LEU A 41 -5.85 -9.25 11.84
CA LEU A 41 -6.27 -7.97 11.28
C LEU A 41 -5.76 -6.78 12.10
N ARG A 42 -5.90 -6.85 13.42
CA ARG A 42 -5.39 -5.80 14.32
C ARG A 42 -3.87 -5.69 14.27
N LYS A 43 -3.15 -6.81 14.13
CA LYS A 43 -1.70 -6.83 14.00
C LYS A 43 -1.26 -6.17 12.69
N VAL A 44 -1.90 -6.52 11.58
CA VAL A 44 -1.65 -5.96 10.25
C VAL A 44 -1.92 -4.45 10.21
N VAL A 45 -3.07 -4.01 10.74
CA VAL A 45 -3.44 -2.59 10.80
C VAL A 45 -2.46 -1.79 11.68
N ARG A 46 -2.02 -2.35 12.81
CA ARG A 46 -1.01 -1.69 13.67
C ARG A 46 0.34 -1.60 12.97
N GLY A 47 0.73 -2.62 12.21
CA GLY A 47 1.96 -2.60 11.39
C GLY A 47 1.95 -1.50 10.33
N ALA A 48 0.78 -1.16 9.80
CA ALA A 48 0.58 -0.04 8.87
C ALA A 48 0.41 1.33 9.57
N GLY A 49 0.63 1.41 10.90
CA GLY A 49 0.48 2.66 11.66
C GLY A 49 -0.98 3.08 11.89
N GLY A 50 -1.93 2.19 11.66
CA GLY A 50 -3.35 2.44 11.88
C GLY A 50 -3.89 1.84 13.18
N ARG A 51 -5.12 2.20 13.51
CA ARG A 51 -5.91 1.61 14.58
C ARG A 51 -7.20 1.04 14.04
N TYR A 52 -7.58 -0.14 14.51
CA TYR A 52 -8.81 -0.82 14.12
C TYR A 52 -9.77 -0.92 15.30
N ARG A 53 -11.03 -0.53 15.09
CA ARG A 53 -12.06 -0.59 16.10
C ARG A 53 -13.42 -0.97 15.51
N VAL A 54 -14.13 -1.84 16.19
CA VAL A 54 -15.53 -2.16 15.89
C VAL A 54 -16.43 -1.13 16.57
N LEU A 55 -17.32 -0.54 15.81
CA LEU A 55 -18.14 0.58 16.25
C LEU A 55 -19.62 0.22 16.41
N LYS A 56 -20.27 0.93 17.32
CA LYS A 56 -21.72 1.01 17.35
C LYS A 56 -22.15 2.19 16.50
N ASN A 57 -22.82 1.94 15.36
CA ASN A 57 -23.15 2.93 14.34
C ASN A 57 -23.76 4.23 14.90
N LYS A 58 -24.73 4.12 15.83
CA LYS A 58 -25.38 5.30 16.45
C LYS A 58 -24.42 6.13 17.32
N LEU A 59 -23.45 5.50 17.99
CA LEU A 59 -22.47 6.21 18.80
C LEU A 59 -21.39 6.83 17.90
N ALA A 60 -20.94 6.10 16.89
CA ALA A 60 -19.99 6.57 15.90
C ALA A 60 -20.50 7.81 15.15
N ALA A 61 -21.75 7.79 14.69
CA ALA A 61 -22.38 8.93 14.03
C ALA A 61 -22.49 10.18 14.93
N ARG A 62 -22.58 10.00 16.26
CA ARG A 62 -22.56 11.13 17.21
C ARG A 62 -21.14 11.64 17.46
N ALA A 63 -20.18 10.73 17.59
CA ALA A 63 -18.77 11.06 17.83
C ALA A 63 -18.12 11.75 16.62
N ALA A 64 -18.55 11.41 15.41
CA ALA A 64 -18.00 11.97 14.18
C ALA A 64 -18.52 13.36 13.81
N ARG A 65 -19.53 13.88 14.53
CA ARG A 65 -20.07 15.22 14.24
C ARG A 65 -18.99 16.28 14.39
N GLY A 66 -18.80 17.08 13.33
CA GLY A 66 -17.78 18.11 13.30
C GLY A 66 -16.36 17.62 12.94
N THR A 67 -16.18 16.32 12.69
CA THR A 67 -14.89 15.77 12.21
C THR A 67 -14.93 15.54 10.70
N LYS A 68 -13.74 15.46 10.07
CA LYS A 68 -13.60 15.18 8.63
C LYS A 68 -14.23 13.82 8.22
N VAL A 69 -14.47 12.94 9.18
CA VAL A 69 -14.96 11.56 8.98
C VAL A 69 -16.48 11.44 9.10
N GLU A 70 -17.19 12.55 9.34
CA GLU A 70 -18.64 12.56 9.57
C GLU A 70 -19.41 11.88 8.44
N GLN A 71 -19.08 12.18 7.19
CA GLN A 71 -19.82 11.68 6.03
C GLN A 71 -19.76 10.15 5.89
N ALA A 72 -18.67 9.48 6.26
CA ALA A 72 -18.57 8.02 6.19
C ALA A 72 -19.28 7.30 7.32
N LEU A 73 -19.43 7.95 8.48
CA LEU A 73 -20.03 7.32 9.65
C LEU A 73 -21.53 7.57 9.76
N GLN A 74 -22.09 8.45 8.92
CA GLN A 74 -23.53 8.65 8.78
C GLN A 74 -24.14 7.59 7.87
N GLY A 75 -25.30 7.06 8.22
CA GLY A 75 -26.05 6.11 7.40
C GLY A 75 -25.56 4.67 7.42
N LEU A 76 -24.60 4.31 8.28
CA LEU A 76 -24.09 2.93 8.38
C LEU A 76 -25.16 1.97 8.90
N LYS A 77 -25.40 0.88 8.15
CA LYS A 77 -26.31 -0.21 8.51
C LYS A 77 -25.50 -1.49 8.77
N GLY A 78 -25.93 -2.30 9.73
CA GLY A 78 -25.31 -3.58 10.08
C GLY A 78 -24.04 -3.43 10.92
N VAL A 79 -23.21 -4.46 10.95
CA VAL A 79 -21.95 -4.46 11.67
C VAL A 79 -20.96 -3.57 10.92
N SER A 80 -20.33 -2.65 11.63
CA SER A 80 -19.37 -1.72 11.03
C SER A 80 -18.11 -1.65 11.89
N SER A 81 -16.99 -1.74 11.22
CA SER A 81 -15.67 -1.52 11.77
C SER A 81 -15.00 -0.37 11.05
N VAL A 82 -14.14 0.33 11.76
CA VAL A 82 -13.36 1.44 11.20
C VAL A 82 -11.89 1.19 11.48
N ALA A 83 -11.09 1.28 10.43
CA ALA A 83 -9.66 1.40 10.52
C ALA A 83 -9.29 2.85 10.21
N TYR A 84 -8.62 3.53 11.13
CA TYR A 84 -8.24 4.92 10.99
C TYR A 84 -6.74 5.09 11.21
N THR A 85 -6.16 6.06 10.50
CA THR A 85 -4.75 6.42 10.63
C THR A 85 -4.56 7.94 10.56
N SER A 86 -3.55 8.42 11.24
CA SER A 86 -3.04 9.79 11.09
C SER A 86 -1.86 9.86 10.12
N GLY A 87 -1.33 8.70 9.70
CA GLY A 87 -0.22 8.56 8.79
C GLY A 87 -0.65 8.34 7.34
N ASP A 88 0.05 7.43 6.67
CA ASP A 88 -0.16 7.15 5.24
C ASP A 88 -1.43 6.30 4.99
N PRO A 89 -2.45 6.86 4.32
CA PRO A 89 -3.67 6.12 3.98
C PRO A 89 -3.42 4.98 2.98
N VAL A 90 -2.39 5.11 2.12
CA VAL A 90 -2.07 4.10 1.12
C VAL A 90 -1.52 2.84 1.78
N ALA A 91 -0.64 2.99 2.78
CA ALA A 91 -0.12 1.85 3.54
C ALA A 91 -1.25 1.09 4.26
N LEU A 92 -2.21 1.81 4.86
CA LEU A 92 -3.38 1.22 5.50
C LEU A 92 -4.28 0.48 4.48
N ALA A 93 -4.56 1.11 3.34
CA ALA A 93 -5.38 0.52 2.28
C ALA A 93 -4.74 -0.75 1.70
N LYS A 94 -3.42 -0.76 1.48
CA LYS A 94 -2.66 -1.95 1.04
C LYS A 94 -2.77 -3.09 2.05
N ALA A 95 -2.46 -2.80 3.31
CA ALA A 95 -2.49 -3.79 4.38
C ALA A 95 -3.88 -4.44 4.51
N LEU A 96 -4.93 -3.64 4.48
CA LEU A 96 -6.31 -4.12 4.52
C LEU A 96 -6.70 -4.89 3.25
N SER A 97 -6.28 -4.44 2.07
CA SER A 97 -6.62 -5.11 0.80
C SER A 97 -5.95 -6.47 0.70
N THR A 98 -4.67 -6.59 1.07
CA THR A 98 -3.95 -7.87 1.11
C THR A 98 -4.65 -8.85 2.05
N TRP A 99 -4.98 -8.39 3.25
CA TRP A 99 -5.69 -9.22 4.23
C TRP A 99 -7.09 -9.63 3.75
N THR A 100 -7.81 -8.73 3.06
CA THR A 100 -9.15 -9.02 2.51
C THR A 100 -9.11 -10.05 1.37
N GLN A 101 -8.03 -10.11 0.61
CA GLN A 101 -7.86 -11.13 -0.43
C GLN A 101 -7.72 -12.54 0.17
N GLU A 102 -7.12 -12.65 1.34
CA GLU A 102 -6.98 -13.92 2.08
C GLU A 102 -8.25 -14.27 2.85
N ASN A 103 -9.03 -13.27 3.26
CA ASN A 103 -10.21 -13.42 4.11
C ASN A 103 -11.45 -12.76 3.47
N ALA A 104 -12.25 -13.54 2.76
CA ALA A 104 -13.46 -13.07 2.08
C ALA A 104 -14.59 -12.58 3.03
N GLU A 105 -14.44 -12.80 4.33
CA GLU A 105 -15.43 -12.44 5.36
C GLU A 105 -15.49 -10.94 5.66
N PHE A 106 -14.48 -10.19 5.19
CA PHE A 106 -14.40 -8.74 5.35
C PHE A 106 -14.64 -8.03 4.02
N THR A 107 -15.53 -7.05 4.04
CA THR A 107 -15.84 -6.23 2.86
C THR A 107 -15.72 -4.75 3.17
N PHE A 108 -15.11 -4.01 2.28
CA PHE A 108 -15.07 -2.54 2.35
C PHE A 108 -16.47 -1.97 2.07
N LYS A 109 -16.85 -0.93 2.79
CA LYS A 109 -18.06 -0.15 2.52
C LYS A 109 -17.74 1.20 1.90
N LEU A 110 -16.96 1.98 2.62
CA LEU A 110 -16.63 3.35 2.29
C LEU A 110 -15.25 3.67 2.86
N GLY A 111 -14.55 4.63 2.25
CA GLY A 111 -13.34 5.24 2.81
C GLY A 111 -13.50 6.76 2.87
N ILE A 112 -12.75 7.39 3.75
CA ILE A 112 -12.52 8.85 3.75
C ILE A 112 -11.03 9.08 3.81
N ILE A 113 -10.56 9.97 2.95
CA ILE A 113 -9.18 10.49 2.95
C ILE A 113 -9.28 12.02 2.88
N ASP A 114 -8.69 12.68 3.86
CA ASP A 114 -8.67 14.15 3.98
C ASP A 114 -10.04 14.83 3.86
N GLY A 115 -11.09 14.13 4.30
CA GLY A 115 -12.47 14.64 4.25
C GLY A 115 -13.22 14.32 2.97
N GLN A 116 -12.60 13.69 1.97
CA GLN A 116 -13.26 13.23 0.76
C GLN A 116 -13.73 11.79 0.91
N LEU A 117 -14.97 11.55 0.53
CA LEU A 117 -15.60 10.23 0.58
C LEU A 117 -15.13 9.43 -0.64
N ILE A 118 -14.65 8.23 -0.39
CA ILE A 118 -14.07 7.33 -1.39
C ILE A 118 -14.90 6.07 -1.48
N THR A 119 -15.16 5.64 -2.71
CA THR A 119 -15.89 4.41 -3.03
C THR A 119 -15.02 3.17 -2.83
N VAL A 120 -15.65 2.00 -2.80
CA VAL A 120 -14.95 0.70 -2.65
C VAL A 120 -13.93 0.46 -3.77
N GLU A 121 -14.26 0.89 -5.00
CA GLU A 121 -13.36 0.75 -6.14
C GLU A 121 -12.11 1.61 -6.00
N GLU A 122 -12.28 2.82 -5.51
CA GLU A 122 -11.17 3.74 -5.25
C GLU A 122 -10.27 3.26 -4.10
N VAL A 123 -10.85 2.65 -3.05
CA VAL A 123 -10.06 1.98 -1.99
C VAL A 123 -9.21 0.86 -2.57
N LYS A 124 -9.75 0.06 -3.49
CA LYS A 124 -8.97 -0.98 -4.19
C LYS A 124 -7.88 -0.37 -5.09
N ARG A 125 -8.14 0.73 -5.78
CA ARG A 125 -7.14 1.46 -6.57
C ARG A 125 -6.02 2.01 -5.68
N LEU A 126 -6.35 2.58 -4.52
CA LEU A 126 -5.35 3.02 -3.53
C LEU A 126 -4.43 1.88 -3.08
N ALA A 127 -4.99 0.69 -2.90
CA ALA A 127 -4.19 -0.48 -2.54
C ALA A 127 -3.18 -0.91 -3.64
N THR A 128 -3.43 -0.58 -4.90
CA THR A 128 -2.48 -0.84 -6.01
C THR A 128 -1.46 0.28 -6.22
N MET A 129 -1.63 1.44 -5.56
CA MET A 129 -0.69 2.56 -5.70
C MET A 129 0.67 2.23 -5.07
N PRO A 130 1.76 2.68 -5.65
CA PRO A 130 3.09 2.57 -5.04
C PRO A 130 3.15 3.33 -3.71
N SER A 131 4.08 2.96 -2.84
CA SER A 131 4.32 3.70 -1.60
C SER A 131 4.80 5.12 -1.89
N LYS A 132 4.68 6.02 -0.91
CA LYS A 132 5.13 7.41 -1.05
C LYS A 132 6.60 7.50 -1.49
N GLU A 133 7.46 6.67 -0.91
CA GLU A 133 8.89 6.61 -1.26
C GLU A 133 9.13 6.14 -2.69
N GLU A 134 8.37 5.13 -3.14
CA GLU A 134 8.44 4.65 -4.52
C GLU A 134 7.98 5.69 -5.54
N ILE A 135 6.95 6.49 -5.20
CA ILE A 135 6.48 7.59 -6.05
C ILE A 135 7.57 8.65 -6.18
N PHE A 136 8.20 9.05 -5.08
CA PHE A 136 9.32 9.99 -5.13
C PHE A 136 10.50 9.45 -5.93
N SER A 137 10.86 8.18 -5.75
CA SER A 137 11.90 7.53 -6.52
C SER A 137 11.61 7.55 -8.03
N LYS A 138 10.37 7.22 -8.43
CA LYS A 138 9.92 7.27 -9.83
C LYS A 138 9.95 8.70 -10.39
N LEU A 139 9.60 9.68 -9.57
CA LEU A 139 9.61 11.10 -9.96
C LEU A 139 11.03 11.59 -10.19
N LEU A 140 11.97 11.27 -9.30
CA LEU A 140 13.39 11.58 -9.47
C LEU A 140 13.99 10.87 -10.70
N PHE A 141 13.62 9.59 -10.92
CA PHE A 141 14.00 8.87 -12.11
C PHE A 141 13.49 9.56 -13.39
N LEU A 142 12.24 10.03 -13.40
CA LEU A 142 11.64 10.71 -14.55
C LEU A 142 12.37 12.02 -14.88
N ILE A 143 12.78 12.77 -13.86
CA ILE A 143 13.55 14.01 -14.02
C ILE A 143 14.92 13.72 -14.64
N ASN A 144 15.59 12.64 -14.22
CA ASN A 144 16.89 12.23 -14.73
C ASN A 144 16.83 11.45 -16.06
N ALA A 145 15.66 10.95 -16.45
CA ALA A 145 15.48 10.11 -17.63
C ALA A 145 15.98 10.75 -18.94
N PRO A 146 15.77 12.06 -19.23
CA PRO A 146 16.30 12.67 -20.44
C PRO A 146 17.83 12.60 -20.53
N ALA A 147 18.53 12.91 -19.44
CA ALA A 147 19.98 12.85 -19.38
C ALA A 147 20.51 11.43 -19.56
N GLN A 148 19.90 10.47 -18.85
CA GLN A 148 20.25 9.05 -18.98
C GLN A 148 20.02 8.53 -20.40
N ARG A 149 18.90 8.90 -21.04
CA ARG A 149 18.62 8.50 -22.42
C ARG A 149 19.67 9.05 -23.41
N LEU A 150 20.09 10.31 -23.28
CA LEU A 150 21.14 10.89 -24.08
C LEU A 150 22.45 10.11 -23.94
N VAL A 151 22.90 9.86 -22.72
CA VAL A 151 24.11 9.08 -22.46
C VAL A 151 23.98 7.66 -23.00
N THR A 152 22.82 7.02 -22.84
CA THR A 152 22.57 5.67 -23.38
C THR A 152 22.66 5.65 -24.89
N VAL A 153 22.09 6.63 -25.60
CA VAL A 153 22.16 6.72 -27.07
C VAL A 153 23.59 6.97 -27.53
N MET A 154 24.32 7.84 -26.85
CA MET A 154 25.76 8.08 -27.20
C MET A 154 26.59 6.81 -27.01
N ASN A 155 26.37 6.05 -25.96
CA ASN A 155 27.09 4.80 -25.71
C ASN A 155 26.56 3.61 -26.53
N ALA A 156 25.34 3.69 -27.07
CA ALA A 156 24.72 2.62 -27.85
C ALA A 156 25.50 2.31 -29.10
N VAL A 157 26.00 3.34 -29.80
CA VAL A 157 26.73 3.17 -31.05
C VAL A 157 27.97 2.29 -30.87
N GLY A 158 28.79 2.54 -29.85
CA GLY A 158 29.97 1.72 -29.57
C GLY A 158 29.61 0.28 -29.15
N ARG A 159 28.59 0.14 -28.33
CA ARG A 159 28.12 -1.17 -27.87
C ARG A 159 27.50 -1.99 -29.01
N ASP A 160 26.69 -1.38 -29.87
CA ASP A 160 26.02 -2.05 -30.97
C ASP A 160 27.03 -2.55 -32.01
N ILE A 161 28.10 -1.77 -32.28
CA ILE A 161 29.22 -2.21 -33.12
C ILE A 161 29.90 -3.43 -32.49
N ALA A 162 30.22 -3.39 -31.21
CA ALA A 162 30.83 -4.51 -30.51
C ALA A 162 29.96 -5.78 -30.54
N VAL A 163 28.65 -5.63 -30.33
CA VAL A 163 27.69 -6.75 -30.41
C VAL A 163 27.63 -7.33 -31.83
N VAL A 164 27.59 -6.49 -32.86
CA VAL A 164 27.58 -6.96 -34.27
C VAL A 164 28.86 -7.71 -34.61
N ILE A 165 30.02 -7.19 -34.18
CA ILE A 165 31.31 -7.87 -34.38
C ILE A 165 31.31 -9.21 -33.66
N ASN A 166 30.89 -9.25 -32.41
CA ASN A 166 30.84 -10.48 -31.62
C ASN A 166 29.92 -11.54 -32.24
N GLN A 167 28.72 -11.13 -32.67
CA GLN A 167 27.81 -12.00 -33.42
C GLN A 167 28.41 -12.47 -34.78
N GLY A 168 29.18 -11.62 -35.42
CA GLY A 168 29.89 -11.97 -36.65
C GLY A 168 30.94 -13.04 -36.42
N VAL A 169 31.68 -12.94 -35.31
CA VAL A 169 32.67 -13.94 -34.88
C VAL A 169 31.98 -15.26 -34.48
N GLU A 170 30.94 -15.22 -33.68
CA GLU A 170 30.17 -16.41 -33.27
C GLU A 170 29.56 -17.15 -34.46
N LYS A 171 29.06 -16.43 -35.44
CA LYS A 171 28.48 -16.99 -36.68
C LYS A 171 29.52 -17.35 -37.74
N GLY A 172 30.82 -17.22 -37.46
CA GLY A 172 31.91 -17.55 -38.36
C GLY A 172 31.90 -16.75 -39.69
N LYS A 173 31.25 -15.59 -39.74
CA LYS A 173 31.13 -14.76 -40.94
C LYS A 173 32.42 -13.95 -41.23
N PHE A 174 33.23 -13.72 -40.22
CA PHE A 174 34.55 -13.17 -40.38
C PHE A 174 35.52 -14.35 -40.37
N GLY A 175 35.94 -14.83 -41.55
CA GLY A 175 36.86 -15.96 -41.71
C GLY A 175 38.19 -15.73 -41.01
N GLY A 176 38.27 -16.02 -39.76
CA GLY A 176 39.44 -15.97 -38.91
C GLY A 176 39.25 -17.01 -37.78
N ALA A 177 40.29 -17.81 -37.55
CA ALA A 177 40.31 -18.87 -36.54
C ALA A 177 39.80 -18.40 -35.18
N PRO A 178 39.16 -19.29 -34.40
CA PRO A 178 38.67 -18.95 -33.07
C PRO A 178 39.85 -18.53 -32.18
N ALA A 179 39.79 -17.33 -31.64
CA ALA A 179 40.72 -16.90 -30.62
C ALA A 179 40.61 -17.84 -29.41
N PRO A 180 41.71 -18.28 -28.80
CA PRO A 180 41.64 -19.17 -27.64
C PRO A 180 40.89 -18.50 -26.49
N ALA A 181 39.94 -19.23 -25.94
CA ALA A 181 39.22 -18.82 -24.76
C ALA A 181 40.21 -18.41 -23.66
N ALA A 182 40.10 -17.19 -23.18
CA ALA A 182 40.83 -16.75 -22.01
C ALA A 182 40.37 -17.62 -20.82
N GLU A 183 41.29 -18.49 -20.43
CA GLU A 183 41.21 -19.39 -19.29
C GLU A 183 40.96 -18.56 -18.02
N ALA A 184 39.79 -18.72 -17.46
CA ALA A 184 39.44 -18.11 -16.18
C ALA A 184 40.30 -18.78 -15.10
N ALA A 185 41.22 -18.03 -14.52
CA ALA A 185 41.97 -18.46 -13.36
C ALA A 185 41.06 -18.77 -12.17
N PRO A 186 41.26 -19.90 -11.47
CA PRO A 186 40.51 -20.21 -10.27
C PRO A 186 41.02 -19.34 -9.11
N ALA A 187 40.10 -18.65 -8.46
CA ALA A 187 40.39 -18.01 -7.19
C ALA A 187 40.37 -19.07 -6.09
N GLU A 188 41.52 -19.52 -5.67
CA GLU A 188 41.66 -20.16 -4.37
C GLU A 188 41.72 -19.09 -3.30
N ALA A 189 40.76 -19.16 -2.38
CA ALA A 189 40.84 -18.46 -1.09
C ALA A 189 40.81 -19.53 0.01
N GLN A 190 41.91 -19.65 0.69
CA GLN A 190 41.99 -20.25 2.02
C GLN A 190 42.82 -19.30 2.88
N ALA A 191 42.20 -18.80 3.93
CA ALA A 191 42.61 -18.79 5.33
C ALA A 191 41.64 -17.93 6.13
#